data_294fbcf96d3856399bae845efa170eb8
#
_entry.id   294fbcf96d3856399bae845efa170eb8
#
_cell.length_a   1.000
_cell.length_b   1.000
_cell.length_c   1.000
_cell.angle_alpha   90.00
_cell.angle_beta   90.00
_cell.angle_gamma   90.00
#
_symmetry.space_group_name_H-M   'P 1'
#
loop_
_entity.id
_entity.type
_entity.pdbx_description
1 polymer ?
#
loop_
_entity_poly.entity_id
_entity_poly.type
_entity_poly.pdbx_seq_one_letter_code
_entity_poly.pdbx_strand_id
1 'polypeptide(L)'
;MKNKILNGLLLGSVLISMLACNTKKEEEKPVVVVDKEQVKKEIQAKEDEFAATYNSGKAKEIGYYADDAVSYYQHRKPLVGKKAIGEFLMADLGTNSNKISFKTNEVFVSNDGNQVVESGYFTVTDSVSKTVINSGNYLSLFEKRDGKYVCVRDMSASDIEVE
;
A
#
# COMPACT_ATOMS: atom_id res chain seq x y z
N MET A 1 -69.38 -69.92 20.88
CA MET A 1 -70.28 -68.75 21.15
C MET A 1 -69.47 -67.48 21.15
N LYS A 2 -69.93 -66.50 20.37
CA LYS A 2 -69.66 -65.04 20.40
C LYS A 2 -68.30 -64.49 20.01
N ASN A 3 -68.31 -64.05 18.76
CA ASN A 3 -67.73 -62.83 18.16
C ASN A 3 -67.19 -61.76 19.08
N LYS A 4 -66.12 -61.16 18.70
CA LYS A 4 -66.08 -59.69 18.56
C LYS A 4 -64.89 -59.24 17.69
N ILE A 5 -65.30 -58.50 16.73
CA ILE A 5 -64.57 -57.62 15.81
C ILE A 5 -63.70 -56.68 16.56
N LEU A 6 -62.47 -56.50 16.11
CA LEU A 6 -61.65 -55.35 16.57
C LEU A 6 -61.07 -54.60 15.38
N ASN A 7 -61.54 -53.38 15.32
CA ASN A 7 -61.17 -52.41 14.30
C ASN A 7 -59.70 -52.05 14.36
N GLY A 8 -59.14 -52.01 13.19
CA GLY A 8 -57.80 -51.46 12.99
C GLY A 8 -57.77 -49.95 13.13
N LEU A 9 -56.77 -49.43 13.81
CA LEU A 9 -56.43 -48.03 13.82
C LEU A 9 -55.04 -47.91 13.23
N LEU A 10 -54.98 -47.50 11.95
CA LEU A 10 -53.75 -47.11 11.28
C LEU A 10 -53.30 -45.76 11.86
N LEU A 11 -52.25 -45.75 12.68
CA LEU A 11 -51.53 -44.51 13.01
C LEU A 11 -50.45 -44.28 11.98
N GLY A 12 -50.72 -43.38 11.06
CA GLY A 12 -49.72 -42.86 10.13
C GLY A 12 -48.71 -41.97 10.86
N SER A 13 -47.50 -42.46 10.99
CA SER A 13 -46.37 -41.66 11.47
C SER A 13 -45.91 -40.73 10.37
N VAL A 14 -46.25 -39.47 10.43
CA VAL A 14 -45.67 -38.40 9.60
C VAL A 14 -44.28 -38.09 10.14
N LEU A 15 -43.24 -38.60 9.48
CA LEU A 15 -41.87 -38.15 9.71
C LEU A 15 -41.71 -36.73 9.12
N ILE A 16 -41.77 -35.71 9.96
CA ILE A 16 -41.38 -34.36 9.60
C ILE A 16 -39.84 -34.32 9.60
N SER A 17 -39.27 -34.42 8.41
CA SER A 17 -37.82 -34.19 8.17
C SER A 17 -37.58 -32.67 8.34
N MET A 18 -37.14 -32.22 9.50
CA MET A 18 -36.59 -30.91 9.68
C MET A 18 -35.27 -30.80 8.95
N LEU A 19 -35.28 -30.28 7.72
CA LEU A 19 -34.09 -29.78 7.08
C LEU A 19 -33.60 -28.59 7.92
N ALA A 20 -32.68 -28.84 8.84
CA ALA A 20 -31.88 -27.81 9.48
C ALA A 20 -30.97 -27.23 8.40
N CYS A 21 -31.39 -26.17 7.75
CA CYS A 21 -30.46 -25.27 7.04
C CYS A 21 -29.47 -24.75 8.05
N ASN A 22 -28.31 -25.37 8.07
CA ASN A 22 -27.14 -24.89 8.81
C ASN A 22 -26.57 -23.69 8.04
N THR A 23 -27.24 -22.54 8.14
CA THR A 23 -26.65 -21.25 7.74
C THR A 23 -25.45 -21.03 8.64
N LYS A 24 -24.24 -21.37 8.12
CA LYS A 24 -23.02 -20.83 8.70
C LYS A 24 -23.22 -19.31 8.74
N LYS A 25 -23.41 -18.76 9.94
CA LYS A 25 -23.21 -17.33 10.16
C LYS A 25 -21.75 -17.07 9.74
N GLU A 26 -21.55 -16.43 8.58
CA GLU A 26 -20.28 -15.78 8.33
C GLU A 26 -20.06 -14.83 9.52
N GLU A 27 -19.03 -15.10 10.30
CA GLU A 27 -18.57 -14.17 11.31
C GLU A 27 -18.23 -12.88 10.58
N GLU A 28 -19.03 -11.84 10.77
CA GLU A 28 -18.72 -10.51 10.27
C GLU A 28 -17.37 -10.13 10.87
N LYS A 29 -16.33 -10.10 10.01
CA LYS A 29 -15.01 -9.62 10.41
C LYS A 29 -15.19 -8.20 10.95
N PRO A 30 -14.58 -7.86 12.08
CA PRO A 30 -14.68 -6.52 12.64
C PRO A 30 -14.27 -5.51 11.56
N VAL A 31 -15.13 -4.53 11.32
CA VAL A 31 -14.85 -3.44 10.38
C VAL A 31 -13.69 -2.65 10.97
N VAL A 32 -12.51 -2.78 10.35
CA VAL A 32 -11.35 -1.95 10.71
C VAL A 32 -11.63 -0.55 10.21
N VAL A 33 -11.85 0.38 11.13
CA VAL A 33 -11.98 1.80 10.78
C VAL A 33 -10.58 2.34 10.56
N VAL A 34 -10.21 2.56 9.30
CA VAL A 34 -8.90 3.10 8.95
C VAL A 34 -8.93 4.63 9.05
N ASP A 35 -8.10 5.20 9.91
CA ASP A 35 -7.90 6.65 10.02
C ASP A 35 -6.99 7.11 8.87
N LYS A 36 -7.59 7.65 7.81
CA LYS A 36 -6.87 8.11 6.61
C LYS A 36 -5.91 9.27 6.90
N GLU A 37 -6.28 10.15 7.83
CA GLU A 37 -5.43 11.29 8.20
C GLU A 37 -4.17 10.83 8.94
N GLN A 38 -4.33 9.81 9.80
CA GLN A 38 -3.19 9.20 10.48
C GLN A 38 -2.29 8.49 9.47
N VAL A 39 -2.86 7.71 8.54
CA VAL A 39 -2.10 7.04 7.48
C VAL A 39 -1.36 8.07 6.61
N LYS A 40 -2.01 9.17 6.22
CA LYS A 40 -1.35 10.24 5.45
C LYS A 40 -0.13 10.81 6.17
N LYS A 41 -0.23 11.02 7.50
CA LYS A 41 0.91 11.48 8.32
C LYS A 41 2.05 10.46 8.36
N GLU A 42 1.71 9.16 8.47
CA GLU A 42 2.70 8.08 8.45
C GLU A 42 3.43 8.00 7.11
N ILE A 43 2.72 8.17 5.99
CA ILE A 43 3.33 8.18 4.66
C ILE A 43 4.20 9.43 4.47
N GLN A 44 3.72 10.63 4.83
CA GLN A 44 4.55 11.84 4.77
C GLN A 44 5.83 11.71 5.61
N ALA A 45 5.76 11.09 6.79
CA ALA A 45 6.94 10.85 7.60
C ALA A 45 7.98 9.93 6.92
N LYS A 46 7.52 8.97 6.08
CA LYS A 46 8.42 8.13 5.28
C LYS A 46 9.07 8.90 4.13
N GLU A 47 8.34 9.79 3.50
CA GLU A 47 8.88 10.70 2.49
C GLU A 47 9.94 11.64 3.10
N ASP A 48 9.67 12.18 4.29
CA ASP A 48 10.61 13.03 5.02
C ASP A 48 11.89 12.26 5.43
N GLU A 49 11.74 11.00 5.89
CA GLU A 49 12.87 10.12 6.21
C GLU A 49 13.71 9.81 4.97
N PHE A 50 13.05 9.49 3.85
CA PHE A 50 13.72 9.29 2.57
C PHE A 50 14.53 10.54 2.19
N ALA A 51 13.89 11.71 2.15
CA ALA A 51 14.55 12.96 1.78
C ALA A 51 15.72 13.28 2.71
N ALA A 52 15.56 13.13 4.02
CA ALA A 52 16.63 13.36 4.99
C ALA A 52 17.82 12.45 4.78
N THR A 53 17.57 11.14 4.55
CA THR A 53 18.61 10.13 4.34
C THR A 53 19.35 10.37 3.02
N TYR A 54 18.60 10.61 1.93
CA TYR A 54 19.17 10.96 0.63
C TYR A 54 20.02 12.23 0.72
N ASN A 55 19.46 13.30 1.28
CA ASN A 55 20.09 14.60 1.40
C ASN A 55 21.35 14.60 2.30
N SER A 56 21.50 13.59 3.18
CA SER A 56 22.71 13.38 3.97
C SER A 56 23.82 12.62 3.23
N GLY A 57 23.58 12.20 1.99
CA GLY A 57 24.54 11.41 1.20
C GLY A 57 24.50 9.90 1.47
N LYS A 58 23.49 9.41 2.18
CA LYS A 58 23.39 8.01 2.67
C LYS A 58 22.33 7.19 1.94
N ALA A 59 22.19 7.34 0.63
CA ALA A 59 21.11 6.71 -0.14
C ALA A 59 21.03 5.17 0.03
N LYS A 60 22.11 4.48 0.37
CA LYS A 60 22.08 3.04 0.67
C LYS A 60 21.35 2.69 1.98
N GLU A 61 21.22 3.65 2.89
CA GLU A 61 20.56 3.46 4.19
C GLU A 61 19.05 3.74 4.12
N ILE A 62 18.51 4.11 2.95
CA ILE A 62 17.10 4.42 2.76
C ILE A 62 16.25 3.18 3.07
N GLY A 63 15.47 3.25 4.16
CA GLY A 63 14.56 2.21 4.62
C GLY A 63 13.18 2.19 3.93
N TYR A 64 12.99 3.01 2.92
CA TYR A 64 11.73 3.27 2.25
C TYR A 64 11.22 2.08 1.41
N TYR A 65 12.12 1.41 0.68
CA TYR A 65 11.77 0.39 -0.29
C TYR A 65 11.71 -1.02 0.30
N ALA A 66 10.74 -1.80 -0.16
CA ALA A 66 10.73 -3.25 0.01
C ALA A 66 11.85 -3.91 -0.83
N ASP A 67 12.29 -5.11 -0.44
CA ASP A 67 13.36 -5.83 -1.16
C ASP A 67 12.98 -6.14 -2.62
N ASP A 68 11.68 -6.37 -2.89
CA ASP A 68 11.09 -6.63 -4.21
C ASP A 68 10.47 -5.38 -4.86
N ALA A 69 10.81 -4.19 -4.39
CA ALA A 69 10.31 -2.94 -4.96
C ALA A 69 10.70 -2.76 -6.43
N VAL A 70 9.86 -2.05 -7.18
CA VAL A 70 10.17 -1.62 -8.54
C VAL A 70 9.93 -0.13 -8.67
N SER A 71 10.95 0.60 -9.10
CA SER A 71 10.88 2.05 -9.30
C SER A 71 10.95 2.39 -10.79
N TYR A 72 10.07 3.29 -11.23
CA TYR A 72 9.90 3.70 -12.62
C TYR A 72 10.33 5.15 -12.79
N TYR A 73 11.45 5.35 -13.44
CA TYR A 73 11.97 6.67 -13.81
C TYR A 73 11.77 6.93 -15.30
N GLN A 74 11.67 8.19 -15.67
CA GLN A 74 11.57 8.60 -17.07
C GLN A 74 12.78 8.13 -17.87
N HIS A 75 12.57 7.81 -19.16
CA HIS A 75 13.58 7.49 -20.16
C HIS A 75 14.51 6.31 -19.80
N ARG A 76 14.08 5.40 -18.94
CA ARG A 76 14.85 4.21 -18.57
C ARG A 76 14.00 3.00 -18.28
N LYS A 77 14.62 1.81 -18.31
CA LYS A 77 13.98 0.57 -17.84
C LYS A 77 13.71 0.65 -16.32
N PRO A 78 12.66 -0.01 -15.84
CA PRO A 78 12.39 -0.10 -14.41
C PRO A 78 13.60 -0.61 -13.63
N LEU A 79 13.81 -0.05 -12.45
CA LEU A 79 14.78 -0.55 -11.47
C LEU A 79 14.10 -1.59 -10.60
N VAL A 80 14.59 -2.82 -10.62
CA VAL A 80 13.99 -3.94 -9.92
C VAL A 80 14.82 -4.32 -8.70
N GLY A 81 14.18 -4.26 -7.53
CA GLY A 81 14.76 -4.57 -6.23
C GLY A 81 15.43 -3.39 -5.56
N LYS A 82 15.33 -3.35 -4.23
CA LYS A 82 15.90 -2.31 -3.36
C LYS A 82 17.38 -2.03 -3.65
N LYS A 83 18.16 -3.08 -3.95
CA LYS A 83 19.59 -2.94 -4.25
C LYS A 83 19.82 -2.09 -5.51
N ALA A 84 19.14 -2.40 -6.62
CA ALA A 84 19.29 -1.66 -7.88
C ALA A 84 18.83 -0.20 -7.74
N ILE A 85 17.75 0.04 -6.98
CA ILE A 85 17.27 1.39 -6.67
C ILE A 85 18.31 2.15 -5.84
N GLY A 86 18.86 1.54 -4.80
CA GLY A 86 19.87 2.17 -3.94
C GLY A 86 21.18 2.48 -4.69
N GLU A 87 21.63 1.61 -5.60
CA GLU A 87 22.79 1.85 -6.46
C GLU A 87 22.55 3.05 -7.40
N PHE A 88 21.36 3.15 -7.97
CA PHE A 88 20.99 4.30 -8.80
C PHE A 88 20.98 5.61 -8.01
N LEU A 89 20.35 5.64 -6.85
CA LEU A 89 20.28 6.83 -5.98
C LEU A 89 21.70 7.27 -5.51
N MET A 90 22.58 6.29 -5.24
CA MET A 90 23.97 6.60 -4.91
C MET A 90 24.75 7.18 -6.09
N ALA A 91 24.52 6.67 -7.30
CA ALA A 91 25.15 7.20 -8.50
C ALA A 91 24.69 8.65 -8.77
N ASP A 92 23.40 8.93 -8.56
CA ASP A 92 22.84 10.27 -8.69
C ASP A 92 23.48 11.25 -7.69
N LEU A 93 23.61 10.88 -6.43
CA LEU A 93 24.33 11.67 -5.41
C LEU A 93 25.79 11.90 -5.73
N GLY A 94 26.44 10.96 -6.43
CA GLY A 94 27.84 11.10 -6.87
C GLY A 94 28.04 12.14 -7.96
N THR A 95 26.98 12.52 -8.67
CA THR A 95 27.02 13.46 -9.79
C THR A 95 26.56 14.88 -9.45
N ASN A 96 25.83 15.04 -8.34
CA ASN A 96 25.27 16.33 -7.91
C ASN A 96 25.16 16.42 -6.39
N SER A 97 25.00 17.65 -5.90
CA SER A 97 24.77 17.94 -4.47
C SER A 97 23.36 18.46 -4.19
N ASN A 98 22.43 18.22 -5.10
CA ASN A 98 21.06 18.71 -5.02
C ASN A 98 20.32 18.11 -3.81
N LYS A 99 19.35 18.83 -3.32
CA LYS A 99 18.47 18.42 -2.23
C LYS A 99 17.09 18.10 -2.77
N ILE A 100 16.51 17.03 -2.29
CA ILE A 100 15.15 16.62 -2.65
C ILE A 100 14.21 16.81 -1.46
N SER A 101 12.97 17.15 -1.73
CA SER A 101 11.88 17.16 -0.76
C SER A 101 10.60 16.63 -1.40
N PHE A 102 9.74 16.07 -0.57
CA PHE A 102 8.47 15.47 -0.97
C PHE A 102 7.32 16.06 -0.16
N LYS A 103 6.16 16.13 -0.79
CA LYS A 103 4.92 16.52 -0.14
C LYS A 103 3.81 15.56 -0.56
N THR A 104 3.28 14.81 0.39
CA THR A 104 2.10 13.97 0.21
C THR A 104 0.86 14.84 0.00
N ASN A 105 0.26 14.77 -1.17
CA ASN A 105 -0.99 15.49 -1.46
C ASN A 105 -2.20 14.69 -0.98
N GLU A 106 -2.27 13.41 -1.37
CA GLU A 106 -3.41 12.56 -1.09
C GLU A 106 -2.99 11.10 -0.88
N VAL A 107 -3.77 10.36 -0.10
CA VAL A 107 -3.62 8.91 0.09
C VAL A 107 -4.96 8.20 -0.14
N PHE A 108 -4.90 7.07 -0.85
CA PHE A 108 -6.00 6.13 -1.03
C PHE A 108 -5.66 4.86 -0.28
N VAL A 109 -6.41 4.57 0.77
CA VAL A 109 -6.13 3.47 1.69
C VAL A 109 -7.11 2.34 1.45
N SER A 110 -6.62 1.09 1.37
CA SER A 110 -7.47 -0.10 1.30
C SER A 110 -8.34 -0.24 2.56
N ASN A 111 -9.47 -0.94 2.45
CA ASN A 111 -10.41 -1.10 3.56
C ASN A 111 -9.80 -1.77 4.80
N ASP A 112 -8.79 -2.59 4.62
CA ASP A 112 -8.06 -3.27 5.70
C ASP A 112 -6.82 -2.49 6.19
N GLY A 113 -6.51 -1.34 5.58
CA GLY A 113 -5.36 -0.51 5.91
C GLY A 113 -4.00 -1.09 5.51
N ASN A 114 -3.96 -2.15 4.70
CA ASN A 114 -2.72 -2.84 4.36
C ASN A 114 -2.04 -2.30 3.10
N GLN A 115 -2.78 -1.58 2.25
CA GLN A 115 -2.25 -0.95 1.04
C GLN A 115 -2.59 0.53 1.01
N VAL A 116 -1.65 1.33 0.54
CA VAL A 116 -1.80 2.77 0.35
C VAL A 116 -1.26 3.16 -1.01
N VAL A 117 -2.08 3.83 -1.81
CA VAL A 117 -1.59 4.59 -2.96
C VAL A 117 -1.46 6.04 -2.51
N GLU A 118 -0.28 6.58 -2.67
CA GLU A 118 0.02 7.99 -2.43
C GLU A 118 0.13 8.73 -3.74
N SER A 119 -0.38 9.95 -3.80
CA SER A 119 0.00 10.95 -4.77
C SER A 119 0.69 12.11 -4.09
N GLY A 120 1.77 12.59 -4.66
CA GLY A 120 2.54 13.65 -4.06
C GLY A 120 3.28 14.52 -5.09
N TYR A 121 3.98 15.50 -4.58
CA TYR A 121 4.78 16.44 -5.34
C TYR A 121 6.21 16.48 -4.79
N PHE A 122 7.20 16.42 -5.68
CA PHE A 122 8.60 16.54 -5.31
C PHE A 122 9.22 17.83 -5.81
N THR A 123 10.23 18.30 -5.12
CA THR A 123 11.11 19.39 -5.59
C THR A 123 12.56 18.98 -5.44
N VAL A 124 13.37 19.39 -6.41
CA VAL A 124 14.83 19.28 -6.37
C VAL A 124 15.40 20.69 -6.34
N THR A 125 16.19 20.97 -5.33
CA THR A 125 16.78 22.30 -5.10
C THR A 125 18.30 22.21 -5.24
N ASP A 126 18.88 23.11 -5.99
CA ASP A 126 20.33 23.28 -6.02
C ASP A 126 20.86 23.68 -4.65
N SER A 127 21.85 22.96 -4.14
CA SER A 127 22.35 23.17 -2.77
C SER A 127 23.14 24.47 -2.59
N VAL A 128 23.62 25.07 -3.67
CA VAL A 128 24.41 26.30 -3.66
C VAL A 128 23.52 27.53 -3.85
N SER A 129 22.82 27.58 -4.99
CA SER A 129 21.95 28.72 -5.34
C SER A 129 20.64 28.76 -4.56
N LYS A 130 20.23 27.63 -3.95
CA LYS A 130 18.92 27.46 -3.27
C LYS A 130 17.72 27.62 -4.18
N THR A 131 17.91 27.53 -5.49
CA THR A 131 16.81 27.59 -6.48
C THR A 131 16.25 26.20 -6.75
N VAL A 132 14.96 26.11 -7.02
CA VAL A 132 14.34 24.89 -7.51
C VAL A 132 14.78 24.67 -8.96
N ILE A 133 15.41 23.53 -9.23
CA ILE A 133 15.93 23.15 -10.54
C ILE A 133 15.13 22.04 -11.20
N ASN A 134 14.30 21.33 -10.44
CA ASN A 134 13.35 20.35 -10.95
C ASN A 134 12.20 20.21 -9.96
N SER A 135 11.04 19.87 -10.48
CA SER A 135 9.85 19.53 -9.70
C SER A 135 8.96 18.58 -10.48
N GLY A 136 7.98 18.01 -9.83
CA GLY A 136 7.03 17.12 -10.50
C GLY A 136 6.15 16.35 -9.54
N ASN A 137 5.38 15.46 -10.13
CA ASN A 137 4.45 14.63 -9.40
C ASN A 137 4.98 13.20 -9.27
N TYR A 138 4.52 12.49 -8.23
CA TYR A 138 4.82 11.08 -8.06
C TYR A 138 3.60 10.31 -7.58
N LEU A 139 3.63 9.00 -7.84
CA LEU A 139 2.73 8.01 -7.28
C LEU A 139 3.55 6.91 -6.64
N SER A 140 3.20 6.55 -5.40
CA SER A 140 3.82 5.45 -4.67
C SER A 140 2.76 4.48 -4.15
N LEU A 141 3.01 3.19 -4.32
CA LEU A 141 2.22 2.12 -3.71
C LEU A 141 2.99 1.56 -2.52
N PHE A 142 2.39 1.64 -1.37
CA PHE A 142 2.89 1.02 -0.14
C PHE A 142 2.10 -0.22 0.22
N GLU A 143 2.79 -1.18 0.82
CA GLU A 143 2.21 -2.32 1.51
C GLU A 143 2.65 -2.32 2.98
N LYS A 144 1.76 -2.75 3.86
CA LYS A 144 2.10 -2.96 5.26
C LYS A 144 2.75 -4.34 5.41
N ARG A 145 4.06 -4.37 5.66
CA ARG A 145 4.85 -5.58 5.92
C ARG A 145 5.43 -5.48 7.33
N ASP A 146 5.21 -6.50 8.14
CA ASP A 146 5.62 -6.53 9.56
C ASP A 146 5.15 -5.28 10.36
N GLY A 147 3.93 -4.85 10.07
CA GLY A 147 3.29 -3.70 10.73
C GLY A 147 3.75 -2.32 10.25
N LYS A 148 4.66 -2.23 9.28
CA LYS A 148 5.20 -0.98 8.73
C LYS A 148 4.90 -0.85 7.24
N TYR A 149 4.56 0.36 6.79
CA TYR A 149 4.47 0.63 5.36
C TYR A 149 5.86 0.65 4.72
N VAL A 150 5.99 -0.06 3.60
CA VAL A 150 7.17 -0.06 2.72
C VAL A 150 6.72 0.16 1.29
N CYS A 151 7.43 0.97 0.54
CA CYS A 151 7.14 1.22 -0.87
C CYS A 151 7.47 0.00 -1.71
N VAL A 152 6.49 -0.49 -2.45
CA VAL A 152 6.65 -1.64 -3.37
C VAL A 152 6.70 -1.21 -4.82
N ARG A 153 6.07 -0.07 -5.16
CA ARG A 153 6.11 0.52 -6.51
C ARG A 153 6.09 2.03 -6.38
N ASP A 154 6.90 2.70 -7.17
CA ASP A 154 6.83 4.14 -7.33
C ASP A 154 7.11 4.56 -8.78
N MET A 155 6.60 5.72 -9.12
CA MET A 155 6.89 6.39 -10.39
C MET A 155 6.84 7.89 -10.20
N SER A 156 7.64 8.59 -10.98
CA SER A 156 7.66 10.06 -10.97
C SER A 156 7.64 10.62 -12.38
N ALA A 157 7.05 11.80 -12.51
CA ALA A 157 7.02 12.59 -13.73
C ALA A 157 7.52 14.00 -13.40
N SER A 158 8.53 14.47 -14.15
CA SER A 158 9.06 15.82 -14.04
C SER A 158 8.14 16.84 -14.73
N ASP A 159 8.07 18.05 -14.18
CA ASP A 159 7.41 19.21 -14.79
C ASP A 159 8.31 19.92 -15.82
N ILE A 160 9.58 19.48 -15.96
CA ILE A 160 10.48 20.04 -16.98
C ILE A 160 10.01 19.57 -18.35
N GLU A 161 9.75 20.52 -19.24
CA GLU A 161 9.46 20.24 -20.63
C GLU A 161 10.66 19.54 -21.30
N VAL A 162 10.39 18.47 -22.05
CA VAL A 162 11.41 17.79 -22.85
C VAL A 162 11.35 18.43 -24.24
N GLU A 163 12.42 19.17 -24.58
CA GLU A 163 12.60 19.71 -25.93
C GLU A 163 12.82 18.60 -26.99
#